data_e25f96ecbca52dd42abf641b9df3c8ff
#
_entry.id   e25f96ecbca52dd42abf641b9df3c8ff
#
_cell.length_a   1.000
_cell.length_b   1.000
_cell.length_c   1.000
_cell.angle_alpha   90.00
_cell.angle_beta   90.00
_cell.angle_gamma   90.00
#
_symmetry.space_group_name_H-M   'P 1'
#
loop_
_entity.id
_entity.type
_entity.pdbx_description
1 polymer ?
#
loop_
_entity_poly.entity_id
_entity_poly.type
_entity_poly.pdbx_seq_one_letter_code
_entity_poly.pdbx_strand_id
1 'polypeptide(L)'
;MKFKTKPFAHQVKAFDLSKKRKGFALLMEQGTGKTKVIIDTAAYLYENKAIDTVIVICPNGVHRNWVNTEIPIHMSCEYRATFYSSQMKKKQIDKFNEVLEYDGLKIFAFNVEAFTSVTAQKYMMTALKNNKVLMVIDESSRIKTPSSKRTKMITKFGKHPNVIAKRILTGTPVTKGAEDVFAQFKFLNPDILEVTSLYK
;
A
#
# COMPACT_ATOMS: atom_id res chain seq x y z
N MET A 1 13.61 -1.97 -16.81
CA MET A 1 12.15 -1.71 -16.75
C MET A 1 11.74 -0.65 -17.76
N LYS A 2 10.66 -0.88 -18.51
CA LYS A 2 10.04 0.10 -19.41
C LYS A 2 8.76 0.63 -18.74
N PHE A 3 8.60 1.95 -18.66
CA PHE A 3 7.34 2.54 -18.17
C PHE A 3 6.22 2.35 -19.21
N LYS A 4 5.04 1.94 -18.76
CA LYS A 4 3.87 1.82 -19.66
C LYS A 4 3.37 3.19 -20.15
N THR A 5 3.39 4.19 -19.24
CA THR A 5 3.07 5.58 -19.55
C THR A 5 4.28 6.46 -19.24
N LYS A 6 4.52 7.49 -20.05
CA LYS A 6 5.66 8.39 -19.89
C LYS A 6 5.57 9.14 -18.55
N PRO A 7 6.54 8.99 -17.62
CA PRO A 7 6.53 9.73 -16.36
C PRO A 7 6.99 11.18 -16.56
N PHE A 8 6.53 12.08 -15.69
CA PHE A 8 7.09 13.41 -15.56
C PHE A 8 8.42 13.38 -14.82
N ALA A 9 9.26 14.41 -14.98
CA ALA A 9 10.60 14.46 -14.37
C ALA A 9 10.59 14.27 -12.85
N HIS A 10 9.65 14.88 -12.13
CA HIS A 10 9.50 14.70 -10.68
C HIS A 10 9.09 13.26 -10.28
N GLN A 11 8.30 12.57 -11.13
CA GLN A 11 7.92 11.17 -10.90
C GLN A 11 9.12 10.24 -11.10
N VAL A 12 9.96 10.50 -12.11
CA VAL A 12 11.21 9.76 -12.32
C VAL A 12 12.12 9.93 -11.10
N LYS A 13 12.31 11.15 -10.62
CA LYS A 13 13.11 11.45 -9.43
C LYS A 13 12.58 10.69 -8.19
N ALA A 14 11.27 10.75 -7.95
CA ALA A 14 10.63 10.06 -6.82
C ALA A 14 10.77 8.52 -6.94
N PHE A 15 10.60 7.96 -8.14
CA PHE A 15 10.84 6.55 -8.43
C PHE A 15 12.29 6.15 -8.13
N ASP A 16 13.27 6.87 -8.65
CA ASP A 16 14.69 6.55 -8.48
C ASP A 16 15.11 6.59 -7.01
N LEU A 17 14.62 7.55 -6.24
CA LEU A 17 14.88 7.65 -4.80
C LEU A 17 14.25 6.52 -4.00
N SER A 18 13.08 6.02 -4.43
CA SER A 18 12.27 5.08 -3.63
C SER A 18 12.42 3.62 -4.03
N LYS A 19 12.70 3.30 -5.30
CA LYS A 19 12.58 1.94 -5.87
C LYS A 19 13.34 0.85 -5.12
N LYS A 20 14.51 1.16 -4.52
CA LYS A 20 15.35 0.21 -3.78
C LYS A 20 15.19 0.30 -2.25
N ARG A 21 14.39 1.24 -1.73
CA ARG A 21 14.24 1.43 -0.29
C ARG A 21 13.23 0.44 0.30
N LYS A 22 13.52 -0.12 1.48
CA LYS A 22 12.54 -0.96 2.23
C LYS A 22 11.35 -0.14 2.72
N GLY A 23 11.57 1.07 3.20
CA GLY A 23 10.54 2.04 3.59
C GLY A 23 10.73 3.38 2.87
N PHE A 24 9.67 3.99 2.35
CA PHE A 24 9.73 5.31 1.73
C PHE A 24 8.40 6.06 1.81
N ALA A 25 8.48 7.37 2.09
CA ALA A 25 7.34 8.27 2.13
C ALA A 25 7.30 9.13 0.86
N LEU A 26 6.21 9.08 0.12
CA LEU A 26 5.91 9.99 -0.99
C LEU A 26 5.06 11.14 -0.47
N LEU A 27 5.73 12.16 0.06
CA LEU A 27 5.11 13.39 0.57
C LEU A 27 5.09 14.41 -0.57
N MET A 28 4.13 14.24 -1.47
CA MET A 28 3.97 15.05 -2.68
C MET A 28 2.55 15.60 -2.73
N GLU A 29 2.36 16.77 -3.32
CA GLU A 29 1.05 17.41 -3.48
C GLU A 29 0.02 16.52 -4.19
N GLN A 30 -1.26 16.84 -4.01
CA GLN A 30 -2.33 16.15 -4.74
C GLN A 30 -2.17 16.39 -6.25
N GLY A 31 -2.59 15.42 -7.06
CA GLY A 31 -2.49 15.51 -8.53
C GLY A 31 -1.10 15.30 -9.13
N THR A 32 -0.03 15.16 -8.31
CA THR A 32 1.34 14.96 -8.82
C THR A 32 1.64 13.54 -9.33
N GLY A 33 0.65 12.62 -9.25
CA GLY A 33 0.78 11.25 -9.74
C GLY A 33 1.56 10.32 -8.83
N LYS A 34 1.46 10.47 -7.50
CA LYS A 34 2.03 9.53 -6.51
C LYS A 34 1.68 8.08 -6.80
N THR A 35 0.43 7.82 -7.17
CA THR A 35 -0.10 6.51 -7.52
C THR A 35 0.71 5.85 -8.62
N LYS A 36 0.99 6.60 -9.72
CA LYS A 36 1.83 6.14 -10.82
C LYS A 36 3.23 5.74 -10.33
N VAL A 37 3.88 6.56 -9.50
CA VAL A 37 5.22 6.26 -8.95
C VAL A 37 5.21 4.93 -8.19
N ILE A 38 4.15 4.63 -7.44
CA ILE A 38 4.02 3.36 -6.72
C ILE A 38 3.80 2.19 -7.68
N ILE A 39 2.96 2.36 -8.70
CA ILE A 39 2.71 1.31 -9.69
C ILE A 39 3.99 0.98 -10.45
N ASP A 40 4.75 1.99 -10.88
CA ASP A 40 6.07 1.82 -11.50
C ASP A 40 7.07 1.14 -10.54
N THR A 41 7.05 1.53 -9.25
CA THR A 41 7.88 0.89 -8.22
C THR A 41 7.52 -0.58 -8.01
N ALA A 42 6.23 -0.91 -8.01
CA ALA A 42 5.73 -2.29 -7.88
C ALA A 42 6.19 -3.14 -9.07
N ALA A 43 6.05 -2.65 -10.30
CA ALA A 43 6.53 -3.32 -11.50
C ALA A 43 8.05 -3.56 -11.44
N TYR A 44 8.82 -2.55 -11.04
CA TYR A 44 10.27 -2.69 -10.86
C TYR A 44 10.66 -3.75 -9.84
N LEU A 45 10.01 -3.76 -8.68
CA LEU A 45 10.30 -4.73 -7.62
C LEU A 45 9.91 -6.15 -8.05
N TYR A 46 8.80 -6.30 -8.77
CA TYR A 46 8.36 -7.59 -9.31
C TYR A 46 9.32 -8.13 -10.38
N GLU A 47 9.70 -7.31 -11.37
CA GLU A 47 10.67 -7.69 -12.40
C GLU A 47 12.03 -8.13 -11.81
N ASN A 48 12.42 -7.52 -10.66
CA ASN A 48 13.62 -7.90 -9.91
C ASN A 48 13.40 -9.04 -8.91
N LYS A 49 12.23 -9.72 -8.93
CA LYS A 49 11.87 -10.85 -8.06
C LYS A 49 11.91 -10.53 -6.55
N ALA A 50 11.84 -9.24 -6.21
CA ALA A 50 11.83 -8.79 -4.82
C ALA A 50 10.46 -8.97 -4.18
N ILE A 51 9.38 -8.85 -4.95
CA ILE A 51 7.99 -9.05 -4.52
C ILE A 51 7.24 -9.91 -5.53
N ASP A 52 6.13 -10.49 -5.10
CA ASP A 52 5.11 -11.14 -5.94
C ASP A 52 3.70 -10.57 -5.65
N THR A 53 3.57 -9.74 -4.63
CA THR A 53 2.29 -9.22 -4.19
C THR A 53 2.39 -7.75 -3.81
N VAL A 54 1.35 -6.98 -4.18
CA VAL A 54 1.14 -5.60 -3.74
C VAL A 54 -0.15 -5.53 -2.93
N ILE A 55 -0.09 -4.96 -1.75
CA ILE A 55 -1.27 -4.68 -0.94
C ILE A 55 -1.39 -3.16 -0.77
N VAL A 56 -2.49 -2.60 -1.28
CA VAL A 56 -2.80 -1.17 -1.18
C VAL A 56 -3.90 -0.97 -0.15
N ILE A 57 -3.63 -0.13 0.85
CA ILE A 57 -4.60 0.31 1.86
C ILE A 57 -4.89 1.79 1.59
N CYS A 58 -6.13 2.14 1.29
CA CYS A 58 -6.51 3.48 0.85
C CYS A 58 -7.90 3.88 1.37
N PRO A 59 -8.33 5.14 1.21
CA PRO A 59 -9.67 5.58 1.57
C PRO A 59 -10.77 4.81 0.84
N ASN A 60 -11.97 4.79 1.42
CA ASN A 60 -13.13 4.18 0.78
C ASN A 60 -13.40 4.81 -0.60
N GLY A 61 -13.77 3.98 -1.57
CA GLY A 61 -13.94 4.38 -2.97
C GLY A 61 -12.63 4.37 -3.77
N VAL A 62 -11.52 4.83 -3.20
CA VAL A 62 -10.20 4.90 -3.87
C VAL A 62 -9.66 3.50 -4.20
N HIS A 63 -9.92 2.49 -3.37
CA HIS A 63 -9.48 1.10 -3.61
C HIS A 63 -10.03 0.52 -4.93
N ARG A 64 -11.24 0.92 -5.33
CA ARG A 64 -11.80 0.53 -6.65
C ARG A 64 -11.11 1.25 -7.79
N ASN A 65 -10.81 2.55 -7.62
CA ASN A 65 -10.09 3.33 -8.62
C ASN A 65 -8.68 2.76 -8.87
N TRP A 66 -7.98 2.36 -7.80
CA TRP A 66 -6.69 1.67 -7.93
C TRP A 66 -6.77 0.47 -8.88
N VAL A 67 -7.74 -0.43 -8.64
CA VAL A 67 -7.85 -1.70 -9.39
C VAL A 67 -8.43 -1.50 -10.79
N ASN A 68 -9.43 -0.63 -10.94
CA ASN A 68 -10.18 -0.51 -12.20
C ASN A 68 -9.62 0.55 -13.15
N THR A 69 -8.79 1.49 -12.65
CA THR A 69 -8.33 2.64 -13.45
C THR A 69 -6.81 2.78 -13.42
N GLU A 70 -6.21 3.03 -12.25
CA GLU A 70 -4.81 3.40 -12.14
C GLU A 70 -3.86 2.26 -12.56
N ILE A 71 -4.08 1.06 -12.03
CA ILE A 71 -3.25 -0.11 -12.36
C ILE A 71 -3.35 -0.46 -13.85
N PRO A 72 -4.54 -0.57 -14.47
CA PRO A 72 -4.66 -0.80 -15.91
C PRO A 72 -3.94 0.22 -16.78
N ILE A 73 -3.92 1.49 -16.37
CA ILE A 73 -3.27 2.56 -17.12
C ILE A 73 -1.74 2.47 -17.02
N HIS A 74 -1.19 2.20 -15.83
CA HIS A 74 0.22 2.42 -15.54
C HIS A 74 1.06 1.15 -15.39
N MET A 75 0.46 -0.01 -15.03
CA MET A 75 1.21 -1.25 -14.80
C MET A 75 1.84 -1.78 -16.08
N SER A 76 3.16 -1.98 -16.07
CA SER A 76 3.96 -2.37 -17.24
C SER A 76 4.18 -3.88 -17.37
N CYS A 77 3.83 -4.67 -16.37
CA CYS A 77 3.92 -6.13 -16.39
C CYS A 77 2.55 -6.80 -16.27
N GLU A 78 2.48 -8.10 -16.51
CA GLU A 78 1.26 -8.87 -16.27
C GLU A 78 0.93 -8.96 -14.78
N TYR A 79 -0.35 -8.91 -14.45
CA TYR A 79 -0.85 -8.95 -13.09
C TYR A 79 -2.28 -9.48 -13.02
N ARG A 80 -2.70 -9.85 -11.80
CA ARG A 80 -4.11 -9.99 -11.44
C ARG A 80 -4.41 -9.08 -10.25
N ALA A 81 -5.57 -8.42 -10.29
CA ALA A 81 -5.93 -7.45 -9.27
C ALA A 81 -7.37 -7.65 -8.80
N THR A 82 -7.60 -7.39 -7.50
CA THR A 82 -8.92 -7.37 -6.90
C THR A 82 -8.94 -6.42 -5.70
N PHE A 83 -10.14 -6.12 -5.20
CA PHE A 83 -10.29 -5.31 -4.00
C PHE A 83 -11.23 -5.98 -3.00
N TYR A 84 -11.01 -5.72 -1.72
CA TYR A 84 -11.90 -6.13 -0.65
C TYR A 84 -13.08 -5.16 -0.52
N SER A 85 -14.28 -5.72 -0.33
CA SER A 85 -15.50 -4.99 0.02
C SER A 85 -16.14 -5.64 1.25
N SER A 86 -16.73 -4.86 2.14
CA SER A 86 -17.45 -5.39 3.33
C SER A 86 -18.65 -6.29 2.97
N GLN A 87 -19.18 -6.13 1.77
CA GLN A 87 -20.28 -6.94 1.23
C GLN A 87 -19.81 -7.72 0.00
N MET A 88 -18.85 -8.64 0.21
CA MET A 88 -18.36 -9.50 -0.88
C MET A 88 -19.43 -10.50 -1.31
N LYS A 89 -19.95 -10.34 -2.52
CA LYS A 89 -20.79 -11.34 -3.18
C LYS A 89 -19.93 -12.49 -3.69
N LYS A 90 -20.54 -13.66 -3.97
CA LYS A 90 -19.84 -14.87 -4.44
C LYS A 90 -18.84 -14.58 -5.56
N LYS A 91 -19.25 -13.88 -6.62
CA LYS A 91 -18.37 -13.50 -7.75
C LYS A 91 -17.11 -12.75 -7.31
N GLN A 92 -17.19 -11.95 -6.25
CA GLN A 92 -16.08 -11.15 -5.74
C GLN A 92 -15.15 -11.98 -4.85
N ILE A 93 -15.71 -12.97 -4.13
CA ILE A 93 -14.95 -13.97 -3.38
C ILE A 93 -14.19 -14.87 -4.34
N ASP A 94 -14.85 -15.35 -5.40
CA ASP A 94 -14.23 -16.18 -6.44
C ASP A 94 -13.08 -15.43 -7.12
N LYS A 95 -13.28 -14.13 -7.44
CA LYS A 95 -12.23 -13.28 -7.99
C LYS A 95 -11.05 -13.07 -7.02
N PHE A 96 -11.34 -12.93 -5.72
CA PHE A 96 -10.27 -12.80 -4.71
C PHE A 96 -9.42 -14.08 -4.65
N ASN A 97 -10.05 -15.25 -4.67
CA ASN A 97 -9.37 -16.56 -4.69
C ASN A 97 -8.59 -16.76 -5.99
N GLU A 98 -9.14 -16.41 -7.16
CA GLU A 98 -8.43 -16.42 -8.44
C GLU A 98 -7.12 -15.61 -8.39
N VAL A 99 -7.17 -14.43 -7.77
CA VAL A 99 -5.96 -13.61 -7.61
C VAL A 99 -4.97 -14.22 -6.63
N LEU A 100 -5.44 -14.86 -5.56
CA LEU A 100 -4.56 -15.56 -4.58
C LEU A 100 -3.77 -16.71 -5.23
N GLU A 101 -4.42 -17.45 -6.12
CA GLU A 101 -3.84 -18.63 -6.78
C GLU A 101 -2.98 -18.26 -8.01
N TYR A 102 -2.99 -16.99 -8.43
CA TYR A 102 -2.25 -16.58 -9.61
C TYR A 102 -0.73 -16.66 -9.39
N ASP A 103 -0.05 -17.32 -10.32
CA ASP A 103 1.42 -17.41 -10.35
C ASP A 103 2.01 -16.22 -11.13
N GLY A 104 1.96 -15.04 -10.54
CA GLY A 104 2.41 -13.79 -11.10
C GLY A 104 2.23 -12.65 -10.11
N LEU A 105 2.25 -11.40 -10.57
CA LEU A 105 2.03 -10.23 -9.72
C LEU A 105 0.57 -10.15 -9.27
N LYS A 106 0.36 -10.32 -7.97
CA LYS A 106 -0.95 -10.21 -7.31
C LYS A 106 -1.13 -8.83 -6.70
N ILE A 107 -2.31 -8.23 -6.88
CA ILE A 107 -2.60 -6.92 -6.32
C ILE A 107 -3.94 -6.93 -5.58
N PHE A 108 -3.90 -6.56 -4.30
CA PHE A 108 -5.07 -6.49 -3.43
C PHE A 108 -5.25 -5.07 -2.90
N ALA A 109 -6.42 -4.49 -3.10
CA ALA A 109 -6.76 -3.19 -2.55
C ALA A 109 -7.79 -3.31 -1.43
N PHE A 110 -7.54 -2.64 -0.30
CA PHE A 110 -8.41 -2.61 0.87
C PHE A 110 -8.75 -1.17 1.22
N ASN A 111 -9.97 -0.92 1.69
CA ASN A 111 -10.24 0.35 2.32
C ASN A 111 -9.73 0.37 3.77
N VAL A 112 -9.23 1.52 4.21
CA VAL A 112 -8.63 1.69 5.54
C VAL A 112 -9.64 1.45 6.66
N GLU A 113 -10.92 1.74 6.44
CA GLU A 113 -11.99 1.59 7.39
C GLU A 113 -12.35 0.12 7.65
N ALA A 114 -12.09 -0.76 6.69
CA ALA A 114 -12.36 -2.20 6.81
C ALA A 114 -11.56 -2.88 7.94
N PHE A 115 -10.43 -2.32 8.35
CA PHE A 115 -9.56 -2.96 9.35
C PHE A 115 -10.08 -2.96 10.78
N THR A 116 -11.26 -2.42 11.01
CA THR A 116 -12.04 -2.65 12.24
C THR A 116 -12.78 -4.00 12.23
N SER A 117 -12.96 -4.60 11.05
CA SER A 117 -13.65 -5.88 10.82
C SER A 117 -12.70 -7.06 10.88
N VAL A 118 -13.08 -8.10 11.62
CA VAL A 118 -12.36 -9.40 11.68
C VAL A 118 -12.30 -10.06 10.30
N THR A 119 -13.36 -9.95 9.51
CA THR A 119 -13.42 -10.50 8.16
C THR A 119 -12.36 -9.89 7.25
N ALA A 120 -12.25 -8.56 7.23
CA ALA A 120 -11.20 -7.87 6.44
C ALA A 120 -9.79 -8.29 6.88
N GLN A 121 -9.59 -8.46 8.20
CA GLN A 121 -8.32 -8.91 8.74
C GLN A 121 -7.97 -10.34 8.28
N LYS A 122 -8.95 -11.25 8.19
CA LYS A 122 -8.75 -12.60 7.63
C LYS A 122 -8.32 -12.53 6.16
N TYR A 123 -9.01 -11.76 5.33
CA TYR A 123 -8.62 -11.58 3.92
C TYR A 123 -7.23 -10.98 3.76
N MET A 124 -6.87 -10.00 4.60
CA MET A 124 -5.52 -9.44 4.65
C MET A 124 -4.47 -10.50 5.00
N MET A 125 -4.72 -11.31 6.04
CA MET A 125 -3.80 -12.39 6.42
C MET A 125 -3.63 -13.41 5.30
N THR A 126 -4.70 -13.75 4.60
CA THR A 126 -4.64 -14.66 3.45
C THR A 126 -3.78 -14.07 2.32
N ALA A 127 -3.94 -12.78 2.02
CA ALA A 127 -3.13 -12.10 1.00
C ALA A 127 -1.64 -11.95 1.41
N LEU A 128 -1.33 -11.90 2.71
CA LEU A 128 0.04 -11.84 3.22
C LEU A 128 0.74 -13.21 3.23
N LYS A 129 -0.03 -14.29 3.44
CA LYS A 129 0.53 -15.63 3.64
C LYS A 129 1.25 -16.12 2.37
N ASN A 130 2.48 -16.61 2.56
CA ASN A 130 3.31 -17.19 1.50
C ASN A 130 3.68 -16.25 0.33
N ASN A 131 3.54 -14.95 0.50
CA ASN A 131 3.85 -13.95 -0.52
C ASN A 131 4.95 -12.99 -0.06
N LYS A 132 5.68 -12.39 -1.00
CA LYS A 132 6.63 -11.29 -0.76
C LYS A 132 5.93 -9.97 -1.09
N VAL A 133 5.63 -9.18 -0.08
CA VAL A 133 4.65 -8.10 -0.19
C VAL A 133 5.30 -6.71 -0.20
N LEU A 134 4.90 -5.88 -1.17
CA LEU A 134 4.96 -4.42 -1.07
C LEU A 134 3.65 -3.95 -0.44
N MET A 135 3.72 -3.38 0.77
CA MET A 135 2.55 -2.79 1.43
C MET A 135 2.54 -1.27 1.26
N VAL A 136 1.43 -0.75 0.77
CA VAL A 136 1.24 0.66 0.43
C VAL A 136 0.07 1.22 1.26
N ILE A 137 0.27 2.38 1.88
CA ILE A 137 -0.83 3.15 2.47
C ILE A 137 -0.99 4.43 1.65
N ASP A 138 -2.09 4.50 0.93
CA ASP A 138 -2.48 5.70 0.20
C ASP A 138 -3.32 6.59 1.12
N GLU A 139 -3.08 7.89 1.07
CA GLU A 139 -3.59 8.89 2.00
C GLU A 139 -3.30 8.53 3.47
N SER A 140 -2.00 8.38 3.78
CA SER A 140 -1.52 7.87 5.08
C SER A 140 -1.90 8.75 6.29
N SER A 141 -2.36 9.97 6.06
CA SER A 141 -3.00 10.81 7.09
C SER A 141 -4.21 10.13 7.76
N ARG A 142 -4.80 9.10 7.13
CA ARG A 142 -5.88 8.28 7.70
C ARG A 142 -5.45 7.37 8.85
N ILE A 143 -4.15 7.12 9.01
CA ILE A 143 -3.59 6.32 10.11
C ILE A 143 -2.82 7.16 11.14
N LYS A 144 -2.98 8.47 11.14
CA LYS A 144 -2.26 9.40 12.03
C LYS A 144 -2.54 9.21 13.54
N THR A 145 -3.69 8.64 13.91
CA THR A 145 -4.07 8.40 15.32
C THR A 145 -3.55 7.03 15.79
N PRO A 146 -2.44 6.98 16.56
CA PRO A 146 -1.79 5.71 16.94
C PRO A 146 -2.69 4.79 17.79
N SER A 147 -3.57 5.37 18.61
CA SER A 147 -4.47 4.64 19.51
C SER A 147 -5.65 3.97 18.80
N SER A 148 -6.00 4.38 17.59
CA SER A 148 -7.15 3.84 16.89
C SER A 148 -6.98 2.36 16.53
N LYS A 149 -8.07 1.58 16.62
CA LYS A 149 -8.08 0.13 16.32
C LYS A 149 -7.53 -0.15 14.92
N ARG A 150 -7.96 0.62 13.90
CA ARG A 150 -7.49 0.46 12.52
C ARG A 150 -6.00 0.71 12.36
N THR A 151 -5.46 1.80 12.96
CA THR A 151 -4.03 2.13 12.90
C THR A 151 -3.19 1.04 13.56
N LYS A 152 -3.57 0.58 14.76
CA LYS A 152 -2.91 -0.53 15.45
C LYS A 152 -2.87 -1.79 14.58
N MET A 153 -3.99 -2.13 13.93
CA MET A 153 -4.09 -3.32 13.09
C MET A 153 -3.24 -3.19 11.83
N ILE A 154 -3.32 -2.06 11.11
CA ILE A 154 -2.53 -1.81 9.91
C ILE A 154 -1.03 -1.84 10.24
N THR A 155 -0.61 -1.20 11.33
CA THR A 155 0.79 -1.23 11.79
C THR A 155 1.23 -2.65 12.14
N LYS A 156 0.36 -3.46 12.76
CA LYS A 156 0.63 -4.88 13.04
C LYS A 156 0.87 -5.67 11.75
N PHE A 157 0.02 -5.50 10.73
CA PHE A 157 0.23 -6.13 9.43
C PHE A 157 1.51 -5.66 8.74
N GLY A 158 1.84 -4.37 8.85
CA GLY A 158 3.10 -3.82 8.33
C GLY A 158 4.37 -4.41 8.96
N LYS A 159 4.26 -5.06 10.12
CA LYS A 159 5.36 -5.78 10.78
C LYS A 159 5.45 -7.26 10.39
N HIS A 160 4.53 -7.75 9.57
CA HIS A 160 4.55 -9.15 9.14
C HIS A 160 5.85 -9.45 8.37
N PRO A 161 6.54 -10.58 8.60
CA PRO A 161 7.83 -10.89 7.98
C PRO A 161 7.77 -10.91 6.44
N ASN A 162 6.62 -11.21 5.87
CA ASN A 162 6.39 -11.21 4.43
C ASN A 162 6.25 -9.81 3.81
N VAL A 163 6.16 -8.75 4.62
CA VAL A 163 6.17 -7.37 4.13
C VAL A 163 7.61 -6.91 3.90
N ILE A 164 8.06 -7.06 2.66
CA ILE A 164 9.44 -6.80 2.25
C ILE A 164 9.71 -5.30 2.06
N ALA A 165 8.70 -4.57 1.58
CA ALA A 165 8.81 -3.13 1.37
C ALA A 165 7.52 -2.40 1.76
N LYS A 166 7.66 -1.15 2.18
CA LYS A 166 6.54 -0.31 2.63
C LYS A 166 6.58 1.07 1.99
N ARG A 167 5.40 1.60 1.66
CA ARG A 167 5.22 2.96 1.11
C ARG A 167 4.07 3.65 1.80
N ILE A 168 4.23 4.93 2.04
CA ILE A 168 3.12 5.82 2.42
C ILE A 168 3.03 6.96 1.42
N LEU A 169 1.82 7.36 1.10
CA LEU A 169 1.51 8.45 0.20
C LEU A 169 0.58 9.42 0.90
N THR A 170 0.91 10.70 0.88
CA THR A 170 0.00 11.77 1.29
C THR A 170 0.47 13.12 0.75
N GLY A 171 -0.48 14.00 0.48
CA GLY A 171 -0.21 15.43 0.22
C GLY A 171 -0.18 16.27 1.49
N THR A 172 -0.72 15.73 2.60
CA THR A 172 -0.88 16.44 3.87
C THR A 172 -0.40 15.58 5.04
N PRO A 173 0.93 15.40 5.21
CA PRO A 173 1.46 14.52 6.26
C PRO A 173 1.17 15.04 7.67
N VAL A 174 1.14 16.36 7.83
CA VAL A 174 0.85 17.06 9.08
C VAL A 174 -0.44 17.85 8.91
N THR A 175 -1.43 17.68 9.78
CA THR A 175 -2.69 18.41 9.74
C THR A 175 -2.96 19.18 11.03
N LYS A 176 -2.52 18.68 12.18
CA LYS A 176 -2.72 19.29 13.51
C LYS A 176 -1.41 19.55 14.23
N GLY A 177 -0.46 18.66 14.14
CA GLY A 177 0.82 18.75 14.84
C GLY A 177 1.82 17.68 14.40
N ALA A 178 3.03 17.74 14.93
CA ALA A 178 4.11 16.81 14.60
C ALA A 178 3.75 15.34 14.93
N GLU A 179 2.88 15.11 15.89
CA GLU A 179 2.39 13.78 16.27
C GLU A 179 1.61 13.08 15.15
N ASP A 180 1.06 13.82 14.19
CA ASP A 180 0.35 13.26 13.03
C ASP A 180 1.24 12.34 12.18
N VAL A 181 2.55 12.56 12.19
CA VAL A 181 3.50 11.75 11.42
C VAL A 181 3.96 10.51 12.17
N PHE A 182 3.80 10.47 13.49
CA PHE A 182 4.33 9.38 14.32
C PHE A 182 3.87 8.00 13.86
N ALA A 183 2.55 7.79 13.73
CA ALA A 183 2.01 6.49 13.32
C ALA A 183 2.38 6.16 11.87
N GLN A 184 2.47 7.16 11.01
CA GLN A 184 2.84 7.02 9.60
C GLN A 184 4.30 6.54 9.48
N PHE A 185 5.23 7.18 10.19
CA PHE A 185 6.64 6.78 10.18
C PHE A 185 6.89 5.49 10.95
N LYS A 186 6.17 5.24 12.05
CA LYS A 186 6.21 3.97 12.77
C LYS A 186 5.75 2.78 11.91
N PHE A 187 4.83 2.99 10.97
CA PHE A 187 4.47 1.99 9.97
C PHE A 187 5.65 1.71 9.02
N LEU A 188 6.33 2.74 8.52
CA LEU A 188 7.45 2.60 7.58
C LEU A 188 8.64 1.90 8.24
N ASN A 189 9.10 2.44 9.35
CA ASN A 189 10.19 1.88 10.14
C ASN A 189 9.99 2.29 11.62
N PRO A 190 9.81 1.34 12.55
CA PRO A 190 9.65 1.64 13.96
C PRO A 190 10.81 2.42 14.58
N ASP A 191 12.03 2.24 14.04
CA ASP A 191 13.26 2.80 14.62
C ASP A 191 13.55 4.22 14.15
N ILE A 192 12.81 4.72 13.16
CA ILE A 192 13.10 6.01 12.49
C ILE A 192 12.92 7.21 13.44
N LEU A 193 12.09 7.07 14.48
CA LEU A 193 11.76 8.13 15.41
C LEU A 193 12.51 8.02 16.75
N GLU A 194 13.34 6.98 16.91
CA GLU A 194 14.10 6.68 18.14
C GLU A 194 13.24 6.64 19.44
N VAL A 195 11.91 6.70 19.30
CA VAL A 195 10.95 6.66 20.40
C VAL A 195 9.88 5.58 20.16
N THR A 196 9.56 4.85 21.21
CA THR A 196 8.56 3.77 21.16
C THR A 196 7.13 4.26 21.40
N SER A 197 6.97 5.44 22.00
CA SER A 197 5.68 6.06 22.35
C SER A 197 5.76 7.57 22.20
N LEU A 198 4.63 8.19 21.81
CA LEU A 198 4.46 9.66 21.80
C LEU A 198 4.37 10.25 23.22
N TYR A 199 3.96 9.42 24.16
CA TYR A 199 3.76 9.82 25.55
C TYR A 199 4.69 8.94 26.41
N LYS A 200 5.58 9.61 27.14
CA LYS A 200 6.31 9.03 28.25
C LYS A 200 5.54 9.24 29.52
#